data_e456fd593908cd895a9ce0ff92e747d1
#
_entry.id   e456fd593908cd895a9ce0ff92e747d1
#
_cell.length_a   1.000
_cell.length_b   1.000
_cell.length_c   1.000
_cell.angle_alpha   90.00
_cell.angle_beta   90.00
_cell.angle_gamma   90.00
#
_symmetry.space_group_name_H-M   'P 1'
#
loop_
_entity.id
_entity.type
_entity.pdbx_description
1 polymer ?
#
loop_
_entity_poly.entity_id
_entity_poly.type
_entity_poly.pdbx_seq_one_letter_code
_entity_poly.pdbx_strand_id
1 'polypeptide(L)'
;MPAYLLAFDDAQSVEQNLVTRVLDESAALAREPEFLLHAELRDLVPYHSVLMALAQGKSSPAQLAKSTGIDVRGLNYHLNTLVELGYVQRRYPVSEAEPSTRSVRYALDDSLLRFWFRFVFPHQSVLRLLGPERGFAEVVRPELDAYFGRCFERLCRESLPLLYLGEGIRAPFIVGEYWGADVQVDVVGVRQDNWTDLGECKWGDVSSLPALAAELDEKVRRYPNARNATIGRRLFMRKSPAKAGPRLPGLRVHTLQDLYGLETGA
;
A
#
# COMPACT_ATOMS: atom_id res chain seq x y z
N MET A 1 1.70 12.60 2.42
CA MET A 1 1.64 14.08 2.49
C MET A 1 3.06 14.64 2.65
N PRO A 2 3.45 15.67 1.89
CA PRO A 2 4.80 16.27 2.01
C PRO A 2 5.13 16.76 3.41
N ALA A 3 4.13 17.26 4.16
CA ALA A 3 4.33 17.80 5.50
C ALA A 3 4.93 16.80 6.50
N TYR A 4 4.58 15.52 6.42
CA TYR A 4 5.16 14.51 7.32
C TYR A 4 6.63 14.22 7.00
N LEU A 5 7.02 14.30 5.72
CA LEU A 5 8.41 14.12 5.32
C LEU A 5 9.30 15.24 5.83
N LEU A 6 8.78 16.48 5.93
CA LEU A 6 9.51 17.62 6.50
C LEU A 6 9.81 17.49 7.99
N ALA A 7 9.03 16.66 8.71
CA ALA A 7 9.28 16.38 10.12
C ALA A 7 10.36 15.30 10.34
N PHE A 8 10.73 14.56 9.29
CA PHE A 8 11.77 13.53 9.36
C PHE A 8 13.14 14.16 9.11
N ASP A 9 14.13 13.63 9.81
CA ASP A 9 15.53 14.00 9.67
C ASP A 9 16.19 13.03 8.67
N ASP A 10 16.68 13.54 7.56
CA ASP A 10 17.30 12.76 6.48
C ASP A 10 18.68 12.19 6.86
N ALA A 11 19.32 12.74 7.90
CA ALA A 11 20.54 12.20 8.46
C ALA A 11 20.30 10.94 9.35
N GLN A 12 19.04 10.65 9.70
CA GLN A 12 18.66 9.51 10.53
C GLN A 12 18.03 8.40 9.69
N SER A 13 18.15 7.16 10.20
CA SER A 13 17.41 6.04 9.59
C SER A 13 15.88 6.22 9.75
N VAL A 14 15.10 5.53 8.92
CA VAL A 14 13.64 5.51 9.05
C VAL A 14 13.22 5.04 10.44
N GLU A 15 13.88 4.01 10.98
CA GLU A 15 13.60 3.49 12.33
C GLU A 15 13.84 4.54 13.42
N GLN A 16 14.96 5.26 13.35
CA GLN A 16 15.26 6.35 14.29
C GLN A 16 14.24 7.47 14.20
N ASN A 17 13.84 7.87 12.98
CA ASN A 17 12.79 8.86 12.79
C ASN A 17 11.44 8.38 13.37
N LEU A 18 11.07 7.11 13.18
CA LEU A 18 9.85 6.57 13.79
C LEU A 18 9.89 6.66 15.31
N VAL A 19 11.03 6.31 15.94
CA VAL A 19 11.22 6.42 17.38
C VAL A 19 11.08 7.86 17.85
N THR A 20 11.82 8.80 17.24
CA THR A 20 11.97 10.16 17.76
C THR A 20 10.87 11.12 17.29
N ARG A 21 10.18 10.84 16.17
CA ARG A 21 9.20 11.75 15.58
C ARG A 21 7.76 11.26 15.68
N VAL A 22 7.55 9.94 15.88
CA VAL A 22 6.21 9.35 15.88
C VAL A 22 5.87 8.67 17.20
N LEU A 23 6.84 7.96 17.85
CA LEU A 23 6.58 7.24 19.08
C LEU A 23 6.89 8.06 20.35
N ASP A 24 7.73 9.07 20.27
CA ASP A 24 7.97 9.99 21.38
C ASP A 24 6.73 10.87 21.58
N GLU A 25 6.10 10.81 22.76
CA GLU A 25 4.89 11.56 23.09
C GLU A 25 5.06 13.10 22.97
N SER A 26 6.29 13.61 23.07
CA SER A 26 6.62 15.03 22.90
C SER A 26 6.74 15.46 21.45
N ALA A 27 6.84 14.51 20.52
CA ALA A 27 7.00 14.80 19.10
C ALA A 27 5.67 15.24 18.45
N ALA A 28 5.76 16.15 17.50
CA ALA A 28 4.59 16.72 16.83
C ALA A 28 3.72 15.63 16.16
N LEU A 29 4.33 14.64 15.48
CA LEU A 29 3.59 13.60 14.79
C LEU A 29 2.96 12.55 15.71
N ALA A 30 3.38 12.46 16.98
CA ALA A 30 2.83 11.49 17.93
C ALA A 30 1.33 11.71 18.19
N ARG A 31 0.90 12.96 18.25
CA ARG A 31 -0.49 13.35 18.55
C ARG A 31 -1.25 13.95 17.38
N GLU A 32 -0.57 14.19 16.27
CA GLU A 32 -1.19 14.76 15.07
C GLU A 32 -2.46 14.01 14.62
N PRO A 33 -2.49 12.66 14.59
CA PRO A 33 -3.70 11.92 14.25
C PRO A 33 -4.90 12.20 15.16
N GLU A 34 -4.66 12.36 16.46
CA GLU A 34 -5.73 12.69 17.41
C GLU A 34 -6.30 14.08 17.12
N PHE A 35 -5.43 15.08 16.93
CA PHE A 35 -5.86 16.45 16.62
C PHE A 35 -6.63 16.52 15.29
N LEU A 36 -6.14 15.87 14.23
CA LEU A 36 -6.80 15.84 12.94
C LEU A 36 -8.22 15.26 13.05
N LEU A 37 -8.35 14.11 13.70
CA LEU A 37 -9.66 13.46 13.80
C LEU A 37 -10.62 14.21 14.72
N HIS A 38 -10.15 14.81 15.81
CA HIS A 38 -10.97 15.65 16.69
C HIS A 38 -11.47 16.94 16.02
N ALA A 39 -10.67 17.50 15.11
CA ALA A 39 -11.07 18.70 14.38
C ALA A 39 -12.21 18.45 13.38
N GLU A 40 -12.24 17.25 12.78
CA GLU A 40 -13.11 16.92 11.66
C GLU A 40 -14.34 16.08 12.07
N LEU A 41 -14.24 15.33 13.18
CA LEU A 41 -15.23 14.32 13.56
C LEU A 41 -15.79 14.57 14.96
N ARG A 42 -17.11 14.43 15.13
CA ARG A 42 -17.78 14.65 16.43
C ARG A 42 -17.78 13.42 17.33
N ASP A 43 -18.10 12.25 16.79
CA ASP A 43 -18.11 10.97 17.51
C ASP A 43 -16.98 10.10 16.95
N LEU A 44 -15.89 9.99 17.69
CA LEU A 44 -14.68 9.33 17.21
C LEU A 44 -14.70 7.80 17.33
N VAL A 45 -15.49 7.23 18.23
CA VAL A 45 -15.42 5.80 18.54
C VAL A 45 -15.67 4.91 17.32
N PRO A 46 -16.74 5.11 16.52
CA PRO A 46 -16.95 4.32 15.32
C PRO A 46 -15.83 4.50 14.27
N TYR A 47 -15.36 5.75 14.09
CA TYR A 47 -14.29 6.05 13.14
C TYR A 47 -12.97 5.40 13.53
N HIS A 48 -12.59 5.45 14.82
CA HIS A 48 -11.41 4.76 15.32
C HIS A 48 -11.49 3.25 15.05
N SER A 49 -12.66 2.64 15.27
CA SER A 49 -12.87 1.22 15.01
C SER A 49 -12.67 0.88 13.52
N VAL A 50 -13.20 1.71 12.62
CA VAL A 50 -13.03 1.53 11.17
C VAL A 50 -11.58 1.74 10.74
N LEU A 51 -10.93 2.82 11.19
CA LEU A 51 -9.54 3.13 10.86
C LEU A 51 -8.58 2.05 11.37
N MET A 52 -8.79 1.54 12.58
CA MET A 52 -8.03 0.43 13.15
C MET A 52 -8.21 -0.85 12.34
N ALA A 53 -9.44 -1.21 11.96
CA ALA A 53 -9.70 -2.38 11.13
C ALA A 53 -9.02 -2.28 9.75
N LEU A 54 -9.06 -1.09 9.12
CA LEU A 54 -8.36 -0.82 7.87
C LEU A 54 -6.82 -0.93 8.03
N ALA A 55 -6.26 -0.38 9.11
CA ALA A 55 -4.83 -0.46 9.41
C ALA A 55 -4.36 -1.91 9.65
N GLN A 56 -5.26 -2.76 10.15
CA GLN A 56 -5.03 -4.20 10.31
C GLN A 56 -5.20 -4.99 9.01
N GLY A 57 -5.52 -4.33 7.88
CA GLY A 57 -5.62 -4.95 6.56
C GLY A 57 -7.02 -5.47 6.21
N LYS A 58 -8.06 -5.19 7.01
CA LYS A 58 -9.45 -5.44 6.61
C LYS A 58 -9.81 -4.40 5.56
N SER A 59 -10.31 -4.85 4.41
CA SER A 59 -10.53 -3.95 3.28
C SER A 59 -11.93 -4.05 2.66
N SER A 60 -12.57 -5.21 2.72
CA SER A 60 -13.93 -5.36 2.18
C SER A 60 -14.99 -4.91 3.21
N PRO A 61 -16.15 -4.40 2.75
CA PRO A 61 -17.24 -4.02 3.65
C PRO A 61 -17.64 -5.14 4.64
N ALA A 62 -17.67 -6.38 4.18
CA ALA A 62 -18.00 -7.53 5.02
C ALA A 62 -16.95 -7.78 6.13
N GLN A 63 -15.66 -7.66 5.79
CA GLN A 63 -14.58 -7.79 6.77
C GLN A 63 -14.62 -6.66 7.80
N LEU A 64 -14.86 -5.42 7.33
CA LEU A 64 -14.96 -4.24 8.19
C LEU A 64 -16.16 -4.34 9.14
N ALA A 65 -17.36 -4.66 8.63
CA ALA A 65 -18.55 -4.85 9.46
C ALA A 65 -18.34 -5.93 10.54
N LYS A 66 -17.76 -7.07 10.16
CA LYS A 66 -17.42 -8.16 11.09
C LYS A 66 -16.41 -7.72 12.16
N SER A 67 -15.39 -6.95 11.78
CA SER A 67 -14.31 -6.54 12.68
C SER A 67 -14.74 -5.43 13.65
N THR A 68 -15.59 -4.51 13.20
CA THR A 68 -16.03 -3.35 13.98
C THR A 68 -17.33 -3.58 14.76
N GLY A 69 -18.13 -4.58 14.38
CA GLY A 69 -19.48 -4.79 14.91
C GLY A 69 -20.50 -3.73 14.45
N ILE A 70 -20.12 -2.83 13.55
CA ILE A 70 -20.99 -1.79 13.00
C ILE A 70 -21.86 -2.42 11.90
N ASP A 71 -23.15 -2.15 11.91
CA ASP A 71 -24.05 -2.60 10.84
C ASP A 71 -23.68 -1.96 9.49
N VAL A 72 -24.12 -2.58 8.39
CA VAL A 72 -23.72 -2.17 7.03
C VAL A 72 -24.09 -0.72 6.72
N ARG A 73 -25.23 -0.22 7.23
CA ARG A 73 -25.67 1.15 6.97
C ARG A 73 -24.81 2.17 7.70
N GLY A 74 -24.55 1.94 8.98
CA GLY A 74 -23.65 2.77 9.79
C GLY A 74 -22.23 2.74 9.26
N LEU A 75 -21.73 1.56 8.87
CA LEU A 75 -20.41 1.42 8.27
C LEU A 75 -20.26 2.23 6.98
N ASN A 76 -21.25 2.17 6.08
CA ASN A 76 -21.21 2.95 4.85
C ASN A 76 -21.20 4.46 5.12
N TYR A 77 -21.94 4.94 6.12
CA TYR A 77 -21.90 6.33 6.53
C TYR A 77 -20.48 6.74 6.97
N HIS A 78 -19.87 5.99 7.87
CA HIS A 78 -18.53 6.29 8.37
C HIS A 78 -17.45 6.20 7.28
N LEU A 79 -17.53 5.19 6.40
CA LEU A 79 -16.61 5.06 5.27
C LEU A 79 -16.74 6.21 4.29
N ASN A 80 -17.97 6.67 3.99
CA ASN A 80 -18.19 7.80 3.09
C ASN A 80 -17.58 9.08 3.67
N THR A 81 -17.82 9.36 4.95
CA THR A 81 -17.22 10.51 5.63
C THR A 81 -15.69 10.46 5.57
N LEU A 82 -15.07 9.30 5.88
CA LEU A 82 -13.62 9.17 5.82
C LEU A 82 -13.05 9.30 4.39
N VAL A 83 -13.83 8.93 3.37
CA VAL A 83 -13.45 9.12 1.96
C VAL A 83 -13.56 10.60 1.57
N GLU A 84 -14.61 11.29 1.99
CA GLU A 84 -14.80 12.74 1.75
C GLU A 84 -13.71 13.58 2.41
N LEU A 85 -13.25 13.18 3.60
CA LEU A 85 -12.12 13.80 4.30
C LEU A 85 -10.75 13.42 3.71
N GLY A 86 -10.68 12.48 2.77
CA GLY A 86 -9.43 12.04 2.15
C GLY A 86 -8.58 11.10 3.01
N TYR A 87 -9.08 10.60 4.14
CA TYR A 87 -8.35 9.67 4.98
C TYR A 87 -8.41 8.23 4.48
N VAL A 88 -9.47 7.88 3.74
CA VAL A 88 -9.72 6.56 3.18
C VAL A 88 -10.02 6.68 1.69
N GLN A 89 -9.50 5.77 0.88
CA GLN A 89 -9.83 5.68 -0.53
C GLN A 89 -10.65 4.43 -0.82
N ARG A 90 -11.60 4.55 -1.77
CA ARG A 90 -12.25 3.41 -2.40
C ARG A 90 -11.33 2.86 -3.48
N ARG A 91 -11.18 1.55 -3.53
CA ARG A 91 -10.38 0.85 -4.51
C ARG A 91 -11.25 -0.16 -5.24
N TYR A 92 -11.04 -0.26 -6.52
CA TYR A 92 -11.71 -1.21 -7.41
C TYR A 92 -10.65 -2.02 -8.15
N PRO A 93 -10.92 -3.30 -8.45
CA PRO A 93 -10.00 -4.06 -9.26
C PRO A 93 -9.89 -3.42 -10.64
N VAL A 94 -8.66 -3.21 -11.10
CA VAL A 94 -8.43 -2.72 -12.48
C VAL A 94 -8.72 -3.87 -13.42
N SER A 95 -9.81 -3.74 -14.14
CA SER A 95 -10.23 -4.67 -15.19
C SER A 95 -10.85 -3.86 -16.34
N GLU A 96 -11.08 -4.52 -17.45
CA GLU A 96 -11.73 -3.92 -18.61
C GLU A 96 -13.25 -3.77 -18.44
N ALA A 97 -13.81 -4.46 -17.44
CA ALA A 97 -15.21 -4.33 -17.08
C ALA A 97 -15.43 -3.14 -16.14
N GLU A 98 -16.62 -2.57 -16.18
CA GLU A 98 -17.01 -1.53 -15.23
C GLU A 98 -16.89 -2.05 -13.78
N PRO A 99 -16.40 -1.20 -12.85
CA PRO A 99 -16.23 -1.58 -11.47
C PRO A 99 -17.57 -1.99 -10.83
N SER A 100 -17.67 -3.22 -10.36
CA SER A 100 -18.81 -3.65 -9.56
C SER A 100 -18.72 -3.09 -8.15
N THR A 101 -19.81 -2.52 -7.63
CA THR A 101 -19.89 -2.07 -6.23
C THR A 101 -19.65 -3.21 -5.23
N ARG A 102 -19.88 -4.46 -5.64
CA ARG A 102 -19.60 -5.66 -4.82
C ARG A 102 -18.12 -5.96 -4.69
N SER A 103 -17.29 -5.42 -5.59
CA SER A 103 -15.83 -5.64 -5.60
C SER A 103 -15.08 -4.53 -4.88
N VAL A 104 -15.75 -3.53 -4.30
CA VAL A 104 -15.09 -2.41 -3.62
C VAL A 104 -14.26 -2.88 -2.42
N ARG A 105 -13.06 -2.33 -2.31
CA ARG A 105 -12.21 -2.39 -1.13
C ARG A 105 -11.90 -0.98 -0.65
N TYR A 106 -11.59 -0.84 0.62
CA TYR A 106 -11.21 0.41 1.25
C TYR A 106 -9.78 0.31 1.78
N ALA A 107 -9.04 1.39 1.71
CA ALA A 107 -7.68 1.47 2.25
C ALA A 107 -7.45 2.83 2.90
N LEU A 108 -6.64 2.86 3.97
CA LEU A 108 -6.13 4.10 4.53
C LEU A 108 -5.22 4.78 3.50
N ASP A 109 -5.57 6.01 3.14
CA ASP A 109 -4.79 6.82 2.20
C ASP A 109 -3.69 7.59 2.92
N ASP A 110 -4.01 8.21 4.05
CA ASP A 110 -3.03 8.92 4.87
C ASP A 110 -1.99 7.96 5.49
N SER A 111 -0.71 8.25 5.25
CA SER A 111 0.40 7.40 5.70
C SER A 111 0.62 7.43 7.21
N LEU A 112 0.42 8.60 7.85
CA LEU A 112 0.57 8.73 9.29
C LEU A 112 -0.57 8.03 10.03
N LEU A 113 -1.82 8.22 9.59
CA LEU A 113 -2.97 7.50 10.15
C LEU A 113 -2.81 5.99 10.00
N ARG A 114 -2.30 5.52 8.85
CA ARG A 114 -2.04 4.09 8.62
C ARG A 114 -1.03 3.52 9.62
N PHE A 115 0.08 4.21 9.87
CA PHE A 115 1.08 3.79 10.84
C PHE A 115 0.52 3.89 12.25
N TRP A 116 -0.13 5.01 12.59
CA TRP A 116 -0.63 5.29 13.92
C TRP A 116 -1.71 4.31 14.37
N PHE A 117 -2.71 4.02 13.53
CA PHE A 117 -3.74 3.02 13.84
C PHE A 117 -3.23 1.57 13.79
N ARG A 118 -2.11 1.32 13.13
CA ARG A 118 -1.48 -0.01 13.14
C ARG A 118 -0.70 -0.26 14.42
N PHE A 119 0.10 0.71 14.85
CA PHE A 119 1.13 0.49 15.88
C PHE A 119 0.91 1.33 17.13
N VAL A 120 0.47 2.57 17.02
CA VAL A 120 0.40 3.49 18.16
C VAL A 120 -0.91 3.36 18.90
N PHE A 121 -2.03 3.59 18.23
CA PHE A 121 -3.35 3.63 18.87
C PHE A 121 -3.70 2.36 19.65
N PRO A 122 -3.54 1.15 19.10
CA PRO A 122 -3.88 -0.07 19.85
C PRO A 122 -2.91 -0.41 20.99
N HIS A 123 -1.75 0.25 21.03
CA HIS A 123 -0.70 -0.05 22.00
C HIS A 123 -0.28 1.15 22.86
N GLN A 124 -1.07 2.22 22.91
CA GLN A 124 -0.73 3.48 23.62
C GLN A 124 -0.25 3.23 25.06
N SER A 125 -0.96 2.39 25.85
CA SER A 125 -0.58 2.11 27.22
C SER A 125 0.75 1.39 27.33
N VAL A 126 1.03 0.45 26.41
CA VAL A 126 2.30 -0.31 26.37
C VAL A 126 3.45 0.60 25.95
N LEU A 127 3.23 1.41 24.89
CA LEU A 127 4.25 2.35 24.39
C LEU A 127 4.62 3.39 25.45
N ARG A 128 3.63 3.90 26.19
CA ARG A 128 3.87 4.83 27.32
C ARG A 128 4.68 4.19 28.45
N LEU A 129 4.42 2.92 28.74
CA LEU A 129 5.15 2.18 29.78
C LEU A 129 6.60 1.87 29.38
N LEU A 130 6.81 1.47 28.11
CA LEU A 130 8.12 1.04 27.61
C LEU A 130 9.02 2.21 27.20
N GLY A 131 8.44 3.35 26.87
CA GLY A 131 9.13 4.43 26.16
C GLY A 131 9.36 4.13 24.67
N PRO A 132 9.79 5.14 23.87
CA PRO A 132 9.82 5.05 22.41
C PRO A 132 10.76 3.97 21.87
N GLU A 133 11.97 3.80 22.41
CA GLU A 133 12.96 2.84 21.92
C GLU A 133 12.53 1.38 22.15
N ARG A 134 12.13 1.06 23.37
CA ARG A 134 11.64 -0.29 23.69
C ARG A 134 10.30 -0.56 23.05
N GLY A 135 9.42 0.43 23.01
CA GLY A 135 8.14 0.37 22.31
C GLY A 135 8.33 0.06 20.82
N PHE A 136 9.30 0.72 20.18
CA PHE A 136 9.65 0.38 18.81
C PHE A 136 10.13 -1.07 18.66
N ALA A 137 11.06 -1.49 19.53
CA ALA A 137 11.65 -2.83 19.44
C ALA A 137 10.63 -3.96 19.66
N GLU A 138 9.70 -3.78 20.60
CA GLU A 138 8.76 -4.81 21.03
C GLU A 138 7.43 -4.79 20.25
N VAL A 139 6.96 -3.60 19.81
CA VAL A 139 5.65 -3.45 19.17
C VAL A 139 5.76 -3.25 17.66
N VAL A 140 6.69 -2.42 17.20
CA VAL A 140 6.72 -1.97 15.79
C VAL A 140 7.61 -2.88 14.94
N ARG A 141 8.86 -3.08 15.37
CA ARG A 141 9.89 -3.82 14.61
C ARG A 141 9.46 -5.22 14.16
N PRO A 142 8.76 -6.05 14.96
CA PRO A 142 8.38 -7.40 14.54
C PRO A 142 7.44 -7.44 13.31
N GLU A 143 6.67 -6.37 13.10
CA GLU A 143 5.70 -6.29 12.02
C GLU A 143 6.07 -5.30 10.91
N LEU A 144 7.20 -4.62 11.06
CA LEU A 144 7.59 -3.50 10.19
C LEU A 144 7.82 -3.95 8.74
N ASP A 145 8.44 -5.10 8.52
CA ASP A 145 8.65 -5.65 7.17
C ASP A 145 7.32 -5.97 6.46
N ALA A 146 6.36 -6.56 7.18
CA ALA A 146 5.04 -6.82 6.63
C ALA A 146 4.27 -5.51 6.34
N TYR A 147 4.46 -4.49 7.18
CA TYR A 147 3.90 -3.16 6.95
C TYR A 147 4.52 -2.50 5.70
N PHE A 148 5.84 -2.52 5.57
CA PHE A 148 6.54 -1.98 4.40
C PHE A 148 6.21 -2.74 3.12
N GLY A 149 5.95 -4.04 3.17
CA GLY A 149 5.48 -4.79 2.02
C GLY A 149 4.24 -4.17 1.38
N ARG A 150 3.24 -3.85 2.19
CA ARG A 150 2.01 -3.18 1.71
C ARG A 150 2.25 -1.74 1.23
N CYS A 151 3.17 -1.02 1.87
CA CYS A 151 3.57 0.30 1.40
C CYS A 151 4.29 0.23 0.05
N PHE A 152 5.12 -0.79 -0.13
CA PHE A 152 5.87 -1.04 -1.36
C PHE A 152 4.96 -1.38 -2.55
N GLU A 153 3.94 -2.22 -2.35
CA GLU A 153 2.93 -2.48 -3.39
C GLU A 153 2.27 -1.17 -3.88
N ARG A 154 1.94 -0.26 -2.97
CA ARG A 154 1.39 1.05 -3.32
C ARG A 154 2.41 1.88 -4.10
N LEU A 155 3.65 1.97 -3.64
CA LEU A 155 4.73 2.68 -4.32
C LEU A 155 4.93 2.15 -5.74
N CYS A 156 4.93 0.83 -5.94
CA CYS A 156 5.08 0.22 -7.26
C CYS A 156 3.95 0.63 -8.22
N ARG A 157 2.71 0.71 -7.73
CA ARG A 157 1.58 1.21 -8.53
C ARG A 157 1.74 2.68 -8.88
N GLU A 158 2.12 3.51 -7.92
CA GLU A 158 2.32 4.95 -8.13
C GLU A 158 3.52 5.26 -9.04
N SER A 159 4.52 4.38 -9.08
CA SER A 159 5.71 4.53 -9.93
C SER A 159 5.50 4.01 -11.36
N LEU A 160 4.53 3.12 -11.62
CA LEU A 160 4.34 2.54 -12.94
C LEU A 160 4.08 3.58 -14.05
N PRO A 161 3.31 4.67 -13.84
CA PRO A 161 3.19 5.77 -14.80
C PRO A 161 4.53 6.39 -15.21
N LEU A 162 5.43 6.60 -14.25
CA LEU A 162 6.76 7.16 -14.49
C LEU A 162 7.65 6.18 -15.28
N LEU A 163 7.57 4.88 -14.94
CA LEU A 163 8.25 3.82 -15.70
C LEU A 163 7.77 3.80 -17.16
N TYR A 164 6.46 3.94 -17.40
CA TYR A 164 5.92 4.02 -18.75
C TYR A 164 6.46 5.21 -19.54
N LEU A 165 6.55 6.37 -18.91
CA LEU A 165 7.15 7.56 -19.53
C LEU A 165 8.61 7.32 -19.89
N GLY A 166 9.40 6.77 -18.98
CA GLY A 166 10.82 6.45 -19.21
C GLY A 166 11.01 5.36 -20.28
N GLU A 167 10.08 4.44 -20.43
CA GLU A 167 10.06 3.43 -21.49
C GLU A 167 9.53 3.95 -22.83
N GLY A 168 9.15 5.22 -22.94
CA GLY A 168 8.62 5.83 -24.16
C GLY A 168 7.19 5.40 -24.51
N ILE A 169 6.46 4.82 -23.58
CA ILE A 169 5.06 4.43 -23.76
C ILE A 169 4.19 5.69 -23.74
N ARG A 170 3.47 5.91 -24.85
CA ARG A 170 2.62 7.09 -25.06
C ARG A 170 1.11 6.74 -25.04
N ALA A 171 0.76 5.47 -25.10
CA ALA A 171 -0.63 5.03 -25.06
C ALA A 171 -1.27 5.42 -23.71
N PRO A 172 -2.51 5.91 -23.68
CA PRO A 172 -3.26 6.09 -22.45
C PRO A 172 -3.36 4.78 -21.66
N PHE A 173 -3.36 4.88 -20.32
CA PHE A 173 -3.37 3.72 -19.44
C PHE A 173 -4.14 3.98 -18.15
N ILE A 174 -4.53 2.90 -17.49
CA ILE A 174 -5.05 2.90 -16.12
C ILE A 174 -4.15 1.98 -15.28
N VAL A 175 -3.73 2.45 -14.10
CA VAL A 175 -2.90 1.67 -13.18
C VAL A 175 -3.66 1.42 -11.88
N GLY A 176 -3.52 0.21 -11.36
CA GLY A 176 -4.05 -0.17 -10.04
C GLY A 176 -3.62 -1.58 -9.66
N GLU A 177 -4.50 -2.29 -9.02
CA GLU A 177 -4.35 -3.70 -8.65
C GLU A 177 -5.55 -4.50 -9.14
N TYR A 178 -5.44 -5.81 -9.17
CA TYR A 178 -6.55 -6.70 -9.50
C TYR A 178 -6.77 -7.72 -8.37
N TRP A 179 -8.03 -8.01 -8.08
CA TRP A 179 -8.45 -9.12 -7.23
C TRP A 179 -9.73 -9.74 -7.77
N GLY A 180 -9.73 -11.03 -7.86
CA GLY A 180 -10.87 -11.86 -8.25
C GLY A 180 -11.01 -13.04 -7.30
N ALA A 181 -11.82 -14.02 -7.68
CA ALA A 181 -12.01 -15.24 -6.91
C ALA A 181 -10.72 -16.08 -6.83
N ASP A 182 -9.96 -16.14 -7.92
CA ASP A 182 -8.87 -17.10 -8.09
C ASP A 182 -7.48 -16.48 -8.14
N VAL A 183 -7.40 -15.14 -8.28
CA VAL A 183 -6.11 -14.45 -8.42
C VAL A 183 -6.16 -13.05 -7.87
N GLN A 184 -5.04 -12.63 -7.26
CA GLN A 184 -4.74 -11.25 -6.92
C GLN A 184 -3.42 -10.86 -7.57
N VAL A 185 -3.38 -9.68 -8.20
CA VAL A 185 -2.19 -9.09 -8.84
C VAL A 185 -1.93 -7.73 -8.21
N ASP A 186 -0.71 -7.51 -7.74
CA ASP A 186 -0.36 -6.32 -6.95
C ASP A 186 -0.30 -5.04 -7.78
N VAL A 187 0.14 -5.17 -9.03
CA VAL A 187 0.27 -4.05 -9.96
C VAL A 187 -0.32 -4.47 -11.31
N VAL A 188 -1.29 -3.71 -11.79
CA VAL A 188 -1.92 -3.91 -13.11
C VAL A 188 -1.90 -2.58 -13.86
N GLY A 189 -1.36 -2.61 -15.07
CA GLY A 189 -1.40 -1.46 -15.98
C GLY A 189 -2.11 -1.83 -17.27
N VAL A 190 -3.34 -1.38 -17.45
CA VAL A 190 -4.14 -1.61 -18.68
C VAL A 190 -3.90 -0.45 -19.64
N ARG A 191 -3.36 -0.74 -20.81
CA ARG A 191 -3.00 0.24 -21.84
C ARG A 191 -3.93 0.17 -23.03
N GLN A 192 -4.16 1.30 -23.70
CA GLN A 192 -5.04 1.36 -24.88
C GLN A 192 -4.41 0.79 -26.16
N ASP A 193 -3.08 0.59 -26.18
CA ASP A 193 -2.36 -0.08 -27.29
C ASP A 193 -2.44 -1.61 -27.26
N ASN A 194 -3.44 -2.15 -26.56
CA ASN A 194 -3.68 -3.58 -26.38
C ASN A 194 -2.59 -4.32 -25.62
N TRP A 195 -1.93 -3.64 -24.69
CA TRP A 195 -1.04 -4.24 -23.70
C TRP A 195 -1.64 -4.18 -22.30
N THR A 196 -1.36 -5.21 -21.50
CA THR A 196 -1.65 -5.20 -20.06
C THR A 196 -0.41 -5.66 -19.32
N ASP A 197 0.17 -4.80 -18.48
CA ASP A 197 1.28 -5.14 -17.62
C ASP A 197 0.75 -5.72 -16.31
N LEU A 198 1.24 -6.90 -15.92
CA LEU A 198 0.97 -7.54 -14.63
C LEU A 198 2.24 -7.59 -13.81
N GLY A 199 2.15 -7.15 -12.55
CA GLY A 199 3.31 -7.01 -11.66
C GLY A 199 3.12 -7.69 -10.31
N GLU A 200 4.21 -8.29 -9.82
CA GLU A 200 4.35 -8.86 -8.49
C GLU A 200 5.34 -8.05 -7.68
N CYS A 201 5.01 -7.79 -6.41
CA CYS A 201 5.83 -6.99 -5.49
C CYS A 201 6.42 -7.86 -4.38
N LYS A 202 7.74 -7.75 -4.12
CA LYS A 202 8.43 -8.44 -3.02
C LYS A 202 9.29 -7.47 -2.22
N TRP A 203 8.89 -7.21 -0.99
CA TRP A 203 9.68 -6.42 -0.03
C TRP A 203 10.77 -7.24 0.62
N GLY A 204 10.49 -8.49 0.98
CA GLY A 204 11.47 -9.42 1.55
C GLY A 204 12.56 -9.81 0.56
N ASP A 205 13.59 -10.47 1.07
CA ASP A 205 14.70 -10.91 0.23
C ASP A 205 14.25 -11.99 -0.76
N VAL A 206 14.64 -11.82 -2.01
CA VAL A 206 14.34 -12.78 -3.10
C VAL A 206 15.53 -13.72 -3.28
N SER A 207 15.33 -14.98 -2.97
CA SER A 207 16.36 -16.03 -3.12
C SER A 207 16.49 -16.54 -4.56
N SER A 208 15.39 -16.53 -5.31
CA SER A 208 15.32 -17.09 -6.67
C SER A 208 14.39 -16.24 -7.57
N LEU A 209 15.01 -15.54 -8.52
CA LEU A 209 14.27 -14.79 -9.53
C LEU A 209 13.41 -15.70 -10.44
N PRO A 210 13.90 -16.89 -10.91
CA PRO A 210 13.06 -17.79 -11.67
C PRO A 210 11.83 -18.30 -10.91
N ALA A 211 11.95 -18.56 -9.61
CA ALA A 211 10.81 -19.00 -8.80
C ALA A 211 9.76 -17.88 -8.69
N LEU A 212 10.20 -16.66 -8.43
CA LEU A 212 9.28 -15.51 -8.37
C LEU A 212 8.62 -15.23 -9.73
N ALA A 213 9.36 -15.38 -10.83
CA ALA A 213 8.79 -15.26 -12.18
C ALA A 213 7.73 -16.36 -12.44
N ALA A 214 7.95 -17.59 -11.97
CA ALA A 214 6.97 -18.65 -12.10
C ALA A 214 5.69 -18.40 -11.28
N GLU A 215 5.80 -17.77 -10.10
CA GLU A 215 4.63 -17.31 -9.32
C GLU A 215 3.82 -16.27 -10.12
N LEU A 216 4.51 -15.31 -10.74
CA LEU A 216 3.84 -14.32 -11.59
C LEU A 216 3.20 -14.98 -12.82
N ASP A 217 3.88 -15.93 -13.47
CA ASP A 217 3.33 -16.65 -14.63
C ASP A 217 2.05 -17.43 -14.28
N GLU A 218 1.94 -17.96 -13.05
CA GLU A 218 0.70 -18.58 -12.58
C GLU A 218 -0.42 -17.56 -12.41
N LYS A 219 -0.12 -16.37 -11.90
CA LYS A 219 -1.09 -15.25 -11.81
C LYS A 219 -1.51 -14.78 -13.20
N VAL A 220 -0.59 -14.68 -14.15
CA VAL A 220 -0.88 -14.34 -15.56
C VAL A 220 -1.88 -15.30 -16.17
N ARG A 221 -1.71 -16.62 -15.97
CA ARG A 221 -2.66 -17.62 -16.50
C ARG A 221 -4.07 -17.50 -15.94
N ARG A 222 -4.23 -16.97 -14.72
CA ARG A 222 -5.51 -16.82 -14.03
C ARG A 222 -6.13 -15.44 -14.21
N TYR A 223 -5.35 -14.48 -14.71
CA TYR A 223 -5.86 -13.12 -14.92
C TYR A 223 -6.88 -13.10 -16.08
N PRO A 224 -8.06 -12.48 -15.90
CA PRO A 224 -9.06 -12.38 -16.95
C PRO A 224 -8.63 -11.39 -18.03
N ASN A 225 -8.07 -11.91 -19.11
CA ASN A 225 -7.62 -11.13 -20.27
C ASN A 225 -8.72 -11.09 -21.35
N ALA A 226 -9.82 -10.39 -21.09
CA ALA A 226 -11.00 -10.38 -21.95
C ALA A 226 -10.74 -9.76 -23.33
N ARG A 227 -9.81 -8.78 -23.43
CA ARG A 227 -9.43 -8.15 -24.71
C ARG A 227 -8.40 -8.96 -25.51
N ASN A 228 -7.93 -10.07 -24.98
CA ASN A 228 -6.79 -10.80 -25.54
C ASN A 228 -5.57 -9.88 -25.75
N ALA A 229 -5.32 -9.01 -24.76
CA ALA A 229 -4.18 -8.10 -24.76
C ALA A 229 -2.86 -8.85 -24.65
N THR A 230 -1.81 -8.26 -25.18
CA THR A 230 -0.44 -8.75 -24.91
C THR A 230 -0.08 -8.52 -23.46
N ILE A 231 0.33 -9.56 -22.75
CA ILE A 231 0.71 -9.46 -21.32
C ILE A 231 2.18 -9.15 -21.18
N GLY A 232 2.47 -7.99 -20.56
CA GLY A 232 3.78 -7.65 -20.04
C GLY A 232 3.94 -8.15 -18.61
N ARG A 233 5.14 -8.63 -18.26
CA ARG A 233 5.43 -9.13 -16.90
C ARG A 233 6.43 -8.22 -16.21
N ARG A 234 6.12 -7.83 -14.97
CA ARG A 234 6.97 -6.95 -14.16
C ARG A 234 7.18 -7.54 -12.77
N LEU A 235 8.41 -7.52 -12.28
CA LEU A 235 8.74 -7.80 -10.90
C LEU A 235 9.27 -6.55 -10.23
N PHE A 236 8.73 -6.26 -9.06
CA PHE A 236 9.18 -5.17 -8.22
C PHE A 236 9.78 -5.75 -6.94
N MET A 237 11.04 -5.41 -6.66
CA MET A 237 11.77 -5.94 -5.53
C MET A 237 12.43 -4.83 -4.73
N ARG A 238 12.55 -4.99 -3.42
CA ARG A 238 13.32 -4.06 -2.59
C ARG A 238 14.77 -3.99 -3.05
N LYS A 239 15.38 -5.14 -3.32
CA LYS A 239 16.77 -5.30 -3.75
C LYS A 239 16.88 -6.37 -4.82
N SER A 240 17.85 -6.23 -5.70
CA SER A 240 18.22 -7.32 -6.61
C SER A 240 18.69 -8.52 -5.83
N PRO A 241 18.41 -9.76 -6.32
CA PRO A 241 18.98 -10.96 -5.74
C PRO A 241 20.51 -10.90 -5.73
N ALA A 242 21.15 -11.41 -4.67
CA ALA A 242 22.60 -11.41 -4.53
C ALA A 242 23.35 -12.14 -5.68
N LYS A 243 22.68 -13.13 -6.30
CA LYS A 243 23.17 -13.79 -7.51
C LYS A 243 22.34 -13.32 -8.70
N ALA A 244 23.01 -12.68 -9.67
CA ALA A 244 22.37 -12.36 -10.94
C ALA A 244 21.89 -13.67 -11.58
N GLY A 245 20.59 -13.85 -11.65
CA GLY A 245 19.97 -14.96 -12.38
C GLY A 245 20.00 -14.73 -13.89
N PRO A 246 19.64 -15.75 -14.70
CA PRO A 246 19.51 -15.58 -16.13
C PRO A 246 18.49 -14.49 -16.46
N ARG A 247 18.75 -13.71 -17.50
CA ARG A 247 17.73 -12.80 -18.05
C ARG A 247 16.55 -13.63 -18.55
N LEU A 248 15.37 -13.37 -17.98
CA LEU A 248 14.13 -14.03 -18.39
C LEU A 248 13.47 -13.20 -19.50
N PRO A 249 13.31 -13.74 -20.72
CA PRO A 249 12.73 -13.00 -21.83
C PRO A 249 11.34 -12.45 -21.50
N GLY A 250 11.09 -11.19 -21.87
CA GLY A 250 9.79 -10.54 -21.66
C GLY A 250 9.44 -10.24 -20.19
N LEU A 251 10.39 -10.39 -19.25
CA LEU A 251 10.23 -9.99 -17.86
C LEU A 251 11.03 -8.71 -17.59
N ARG A 252 10.35 -7.70 -17.07
CA ARG A 252 10.99 -6.47 -16.57
C ARG A 252 11.12 -6.54 -15.06
N VAL A 253 12.30 -6.20 -14.57
CA VAL A 253 12.62 -6.25 -13.14
C VAL A 253 12.98 -4.85 -12.69
N HIS A 254 12.36 -4.38 -11.62
CA HIS A 254 12.57 -3.08 -11.02
C HIS A 254 12.90 -3.24 -9.55
N THR A 255 13.92 -2.53 -9.09
CA THR A 255 14.26 -2.45 -7.67
C THR A 255 13.70 -1.16 -7.06
N LEU A 256 13.68 -1.09 -5.72
CA LEU A 256 13.31 0.14 -5.02
C LEU A 256 14.16 1.34 -5.50
N GLN A 257 15.44 1.13 -5.75
CA GLN A 257 16.34 2.18 -6.26
C GLN A 257 15.92 2.67 -7.64
N ASP A 258 15.49 1.77 -8.53
CA ASP A 258 15.03 2.14 -9.87
C ASP A 258 13.76 3.00 -9.82
N LEU A 259 12.89 2.78 -8.81
CA LEU A 259 11.65 3.55 -8.65
C LEU A 259 11.92 4.99 -8.17
N TYR A 260 13.00 5.23 -7.43
CA TYR A 260 13.39 6.57 -6.96
C TYR A 260 14.33 7.28 -7.94
N GLY A 261 15.03 6.55 -8.80
CA GLY A 261 15.91 7.11 -9.82
C GLY A 261 15.20 7.58 -11.09
N LEU A 262 13.86 7.53 -11.11
CA LEU A 262 13.06 8.07 -12.21
C LEU A 262 13.09 9.59 -12.15
N GLU A 263 14.01 10.20 -12.90
CA GLU A 263 13.99 11.64 -13.11
C GLU A 263 12.65 11.99 -13.79
N THR A 264 11.86 12.80 -13.11
CA THR A 264 10.74 13.51 -13.72
C THR A 264 11.37 14.48 -14.71
N GLY A 265 11.53 14.06 -15.98
CA GLY A 265 11.95 14.95 -17.04
C GLY A 265 11.03 16.18 -17.04
N ALA A 266 11.60 17.32 -16.75
CA ALA A 266 10.95 18.62 -16.76
C ALA A 266 10.47 18.99 -18.16
#